data_3534567758d1dc46dae8640b1ed811bf
#
_entry.id   3534567758d1dc46dae8640b1ed811bf
#
_cell.length_a   1.000
_cell.length_b   1.000
_cell.length_c   1.000
_cell.angle_alpha   90.00
_cell.angle_beta   90.00
_cell.angle_gamma   90.00
#
_symmetry.space_group_name_H-M   'P 1'
#
loop_
_entity.id
_entity.type
_entity.pdbx_description
1 polymer ?
#
loop_
_entity_poly.entity_id
_entity_poly.type
_entity_poly.pdbx_seq_one_letter_code
_entity_poly.pdbx_strand_id
1 'polypeptide(L)'
;MQSLNDNIYPIFNQIISKREKENRLKQNAKCIWLTGLSGSGKTTLALKLEKTLFEQGFLVQILDGDNIRTGISNNLDFSENDRLENIRRIAEVSKLFVNCGIITINCFVSPSNKIRSQAKKIIGDENFIGIYINADLSTCEK
;
A
#
# COMPACT_ATOMS: atom_id res chain seq x y z
N MET A 1 13.76 -17.35 -14.74
CA MET A 1 12.31 -17.20 -14.87
C MET A 1 11.61 -18.25 -14.01
N GLN A 2 10.71 -17.82 -13.16
CA GLN A 2 9.97 -18.75 -12.32
C GLN A 2 8.91 -19.47 -13.17
N SER A 3 8.94 -20.79 -13.19
CA SER A 3 7.92 -21.55 -13.89
C SER A 3 6.63 -21.52 -13.06
N LEU A 4 5.53 -21.26 -13.73
CA LEU A 4 4.23 -21.42 -13.10
C LEU A 4 3.95 -22.88 -12.87
N ASN A 5 3.27 -23.20 -11.78
CA ASN A 5 2.78 -24.54 -11.56
C ASN A 5 1.82 -24.89 -12.70
N ASP A 6 1.91 -26.10 -13.25
CA ASP A 6 1.08 -26.53 -14.37
C ASP A 6 -0.42 -26.46 -14.07
N ASN A 7 -0.79 -26.33 -12.78
CA ASN A 7 -2.18 -26.23 -12.34
C ASN A 7 -2.64 -24.79 -12.09
N ILE A 8 -1.84 -23.80 -12.49
CA ILE A 8 -2.18 -22.37 -12.29
C ILE A 8 -2.52 -21.76 -13.65
N TYR A 9 -3.73 -21.22 -13.76
CA TYR A 9 -4.25 -20.66 -15.01
C TYR A 9 -4.72 -19.21 -14.78
N PRO A 10 -3.81 -18.23 -14.81
CA PRO A 10 -4.19 -16.83 -14.59
C PRO A 10 -5.20 -16.32 -15.62
N ILE A 11 -6.16 -15.53 -15.15
CA ILE A 11 -7.22 -14.97 -15.99
C ILE A 11 -7.24 -13.45 -15.96
N PHE A 12 -6.08 -12.81 -15.77
CA PHE A 12 -6.00 -11.36 -15.65
C PHE A 12 -6.64 -10.62 -16.81
N ASN A 13 -6.52 -11.13 -18.01
CA ASN A 13 -7.07 -10.51 -19.22
C ASN A 13 -8.57 -10.74 -19.41
N GLN A 14 -9.20 -11.54 -18.55
CA GLN A 14 -10.64 -11.83 -18.61
C GLN A 14 -11.42 -11.06 -17.54
N ILE A 15 -10.74 -10.48 -16.58
CA ILE A 15 -11.36 -9.72 -15.49
C ILE A 15 -11.70 -8.32 -15.99
N ILE A 16 -12.76 -7.75 -15.45
CA ILE A 16 -13.12 -6.35 -15.74
C ILE A 16 -11.94 -5.45 -15.39
N SER A 17 -11.59 -4.56 -16.30
CA SER A 17 -10.38 -3.74 -16.19
C SER A 17 -10.45 -2.71 -15.05
N LYS A 18 -9.28 -2.30 -14.59
CA LYS A 18 -9.13 -1.21 -13.63
C LYS A 18 -9.86 0.05 -14.14
N ARG A 19 -9.69 0.37 -15.43
CA ARG A 19 -10.29 1.57 -16.02
C ARG A 19 -11.82 1.54 -15.96
N GLU A 20 -12.42 0.40 -16.22
CA GLU A 20 -13.88 0.27 -16.14
C GLU A 20 -14.37 0.45 -14.72
N LYS A 21 -13.64 -0.10 -13.75
CA LYS A 21 -13.97 0.05 -12.33
C LYS A 21 -13.78 1.50 -11.87
N GLU A 22 -12.70 2.14 -12.32
CA GLU A 22 -12.45 3.55 -12.02
C GLU A 22 -13.57 4.45 -12.59
N ASN A 23 -14.01 4.15 -13.79
CA ASN A 23 -15.11 4.90 -14.41
C ASN A 23 -16.40 4.76 -13.61
N ARG A 24 -16.68 3.57 -13.09
CA ARG A 24 -17.87 3.34 -12.27
C ARG A 24 -17.78 4.10 -10.95
N LEU A 25 -16.60 4.11 -10.33
CA LEU A 25 -16.38 4.80 -9.07
C LEU A 25 -16.14 6.31 -9.25
N LYS A 26 -15.94 6.76 -10.48
CA LYS A 26 -15.63 8.16 -10.81
C LYS A 26 -14.38 8.65 -10.08
N GLN A 27 -13.35 7.83 -10.06
CA GLN A 27 -12.06 8.16 -9.44
C GLN A 27 -10.93 7.43 -10.14
N ASN A 28 -9.72 7.99 -10.02
CA ASN A 28 -8.49 7.32 -10.45
C ASN A 28 -7.82 6.73 -9.22
N ALA A 29 -7.53 5.44 -9.27
CA ALA A 29 -6.95 4.74 -8.13
C ALA A 29 -5.44 4.80 -8.16
N LYS A 30 -4.86 5.18 -7.03
CA LYS A 30 -3.42 5.20 -6.80
C LYS A 30 -3.15 4.63 -5.42
N CYS A 31 -1.94 4.13 -5.22
CA CYS A 31 -1.45 3.75 -3.91
C CYS A 31 -0.59 4.90 -3.38
N ILE A 32 -1.04 5.53 -2.31
CA ILE A 32 -0.29 6.59 -1.64
C ILE A 32 0.50 5.93 -0.52
N TRP A 33 1.82 5.92 -0.67
CA TRP A 33 2.71 5.24 0.27
C TRP A 33 3.42 6.26 1.14
N LEU A 34 3.05 6.31 2.42
CA LEU A 34 3.63 7.24 3.37
C LEU A 34 4.82 6.58 4.07
N THR A 35 5.97 7.21 4.00
CA THR A 35 7.19 6.74 4.67
C THR A 35 7.68 7.81 5.65
N GLY A 36 8.49 7.40 6.61
CA GLY A 36 9.03 8.27 7.62
C GLY A 36 9.29 7.49 8.89
N LEU A 37 9.97 8.11 9.84
CA LEU A 37 10.27 7.47 11.12
C LEU A 37 8.99 7.20 11.92
N SER A 38 9.05 6.21 12.81
CA SER A 38 7.98 5.98 13.77
C SER A 38 7.76 7.27 14.58
N GLY A 39 6.50 7.65 14.77
CA GLY A 39 6.16 8.90 15.44
C GLY A 39 6.26 10.15 14.57
N SER A 40 6.50 10.01 13.27
CA SER A 40 6.61 11.14 12.36
C SER A 40 5.26 11.76 11.96
N GLY A 41 4.15 11.13 12.36
CA GLY A 41 2.81 11.61 12.03
C GLY A 41 2.18 10.92 10.82
N LYS A 42 2.74 9.78 10.37
CA LYS A 42 2.20 9.05 9.22
C LYS A 42 0.73 8.67 9.41
N THR A 43 0.42 8.06 10.55
CA THR A 43 -0.94 7.60 10.85
C THR A 43 -1.90 8.78 10.95
N THR A 44 -1.48 9.86 11.61
CA THR A 44 -2.30 11.07 11.72
C THR A 44 -2.61 11.65 10.36
N LEU A 45 -1.61 11.75 9.49
CA LEU A 45 -1.79 12.27 8.14
C LEU A 45 -2.70 11.33 7.32
N ALA A 46 -2.51 10.03 7.43
CA ALA A 46 -3.32 9.06 6.70
C ALA A 46 -4.79 9.15 7.09
N LEU A 47 -5.08 9.24 8.37
CA LEU A 47 -6.47 9.35 8.85
C LEU A 47 -7.12 10.64 8.36
N LYS A 48 -6.37 11.73 8.37
CA LYS A 48 -6.87 13.03 7.90
C LYS A 48 -7.11 13.00 6.38
N LEU A 49 -6.20 12.40 5.64
CA LEU A 49 -6.30 12.27 4.19
C LEU A 49 -7.49 11.37 3.82
N GLU A 50 -7.65 10.25 4.50
CA GLU A 50 -8.79 9.37 4.28
C GLU A 50 -10.12 10.11 4.47
N LYS A 51 -10.23 10.80 5.61
CA LYS A 51 -11.46 11.55 5.92
C LYS A 51 -11.75 12.60 4.86
N THR A 52 -10.73 13.37 4.48
CA THR A 52 -10.89 14.44 3.48
C THR A 52 -11.34 13.87 2.14
N LEU A 53 -10.70 12.81 1.68
CA LEU A 53 -11.06 12.19 0.40
C LEU A 53 -12.46 11.56 0.47
N PHE A 54 -12.78 10.89 1.57
CA PHE A 54 -14.07 10.25 1.72
C PHE A 54 -15.21 11.28 1.71
N GLU A 55 -15.02 12.41 2.40
CA GLU A 55 -16.00 13.50 2.41
C GLU A 55 -16.19 14.14 1.03
N GLN A 56 -15.17 14.06 0.17
CA GLN A 56 -15.25 14.53 -1.22
C GLN A 56 -15.83 13.47 -2.16
N GLY A 57 -16.24 12.32 -1.65
CA GLY A 57 -16.89 11.30 -2.45
C GLY A 57 -15.97 10.19 -2.95
N PHE A 58 -14.71 10.15 -2.52
CA PHE A 58 -13.78 9.11 -2.93
C PHE A 58 -13.83 7.90 -2.00
N LEU A 59 -13.66 6.71 -2.57
CA LEU A 59 -13.54 5.48 -1.79
C LEU A 59 -12.07 5.17 -1.58
N VAL A 60 -11.68 5.04 -0.32
CA VAL A 60 -10.28 4.94 0.11
C VAL A 60 -10.15 3.83 1.14
N GLN A 61 -9.05 3.10 1.09
CA GLN A 61 -8.71 2.08 2.09
C GLN A 61 -7.34 2.40 2.69
N ILE A 62 -7.28 2.49 4.01
CA ILE A 62 -5.99 2.61 4.70
C ILE A 62 -5.43 1.21 4.97
N LEU A 63 -4.14 1.03 4.70
CA LEU A 63 -3.39 -0.14 5.08
C LEU A 63 -2.31 0.33 6.07
N ASP A 64 -2.52 0.00 7.35
CA ASP A 64 -1.64 0.39 8.44
C ASP A 64 -0.85 -0.81 8.94
N GLY A 65 0.42 -0.57 9.31
CA GLY A 65 1.33 -1.64 9.69
C GLY A 65 0.81 -2.49 10.85
N ASP A 66 0.32 -1.86 11.91
CA ASP A 66 -0.17 -2.59 13.06
C ASP A 66 -1.42 -3.40 12.73
N ASN A 67 -2.34 -2.81 11.97
CA ASN A 67 -3.55 -3.52 11.55
C ASN A 67 -3.23 -4.75 10.71
N ILE A 68 -2.30 -4.62 9.77
CA ILE A 68 -1.90 -5.74 8.90
C ILE A 68 -1.30 -6.88 9.72
N ARG A 69 -0.54 -6.56 10.77
CA ARG A 69 0.08 -7.57 11.63
C ARG A 69 -0.91 -8.30 12.53
N THR A 70 -2.12 -7.79 12.68
CA THR A 70 -3.19 -8.52 13.39
C THR A 70 -3.89 -9.55 12.50
N GLY A 71 -3.68 -9.48 11.19
CA GLY A 71 -4.34 -10.36 10.22
C GLY A 71 -3.40 -10.97 9.21
N ILE A 72 -3.25 -10.35 8.06
CA ILE A 72 -2.51 -10.90 6.91
C ILE A 72 -1.09 -11.29 7.29
N SER A 73 -0.43 -10.53 8.14
CA SER A 73 0.95 -10.76 8.53
C SER A 73 1.11 -11.17 9.99
N ASN A 74 0.09 -11.82 10.58
CA ASN A 74 0.11 -12.20 11.99
C ASN A 74 1.14 -13.28 12.31
N ASN A 75 1.69 -13.94 11.30
CA ASN A 75 2.71 -14.97 11.46
C ASN A 75 4.13 -14.46 11.20
N LEU A 76 4.30 -13.15 11.01
CA LEU A 76 5.61 -12.56 10.71
C LEU A 76 6.18 -11.83 11.93
N ASP A 77 7.50 -11.97 12.10
CA ASP A 77 8.26 -11.27 13.13
C ASP A 77 8.89 -9.99 12.57
N PHE A 78 9.92 -9.48 13.23
CA PHE A 78 10.61 -8.26 12.85
C PHE A 78 12.00 -8.52 12.27
N SER A 79 12.30 -9.77 11.90
CA SER A 79 13.53 -10.08 11.18
C SER A 79 13.54 -9.38 9.83
N GLU A 80 14.72 -9.21 9.24
CA GLU A 80 14.85 -8.57 7.94
C GLU A 80 14.02 -9.29 6.88
N ASN A 81 14.08 -10.62 6.85
CA ASN A 81 13.32 -11.42 5.88
C ASN A 81 11.82 -11.27 6.09
N ASP A 82 11.36 -11.27 7.34
CA ASP A 82 9.94 -11.12 7.63
C ASP A 82 9.45 -9.72 7.32
N ARG A 83 10.28 -8.69 7.51
CA ARG A 83 9.92 -7.33 7.12
C ARG A 83 9.76 -7.22 5.60
N LEU A 84 10.65 -7.84 4.83
CA LEU A 84 10.53 -7.87 3.37
C LEU A 84 9.27 -8.61 2.93
N GLU A 85 8.98 -9.74 3.57
CA GLU A 85 7.77 -10.51 3.25
C GLU A 85 6.51 -9.73 3.61
N ASN A 86 6.51 -9.01 4.73
CA ASN A 86 5.39 -8.15 5.12
C ASN A 86 5.11 -7.10 4.05
N ILE A 87 6.15 -6.41 3.61
CA ILE A 87 6.01 -5.38 2.56
C ILE A 87 5.53 -6.00 1.24
N ARG A 88 6.03 -7.19 0.88
CA ARG A 88 5.57 -7.88 -0.31
C ARG A 88 4.07 -8.15 -0.25
N ARG A 89 3.58 -8.67 0.87
CA ARG A 89 2.15 -8.95 1.07
C ARG A 89 1.31 -7.68 0.98
N ILE A 90 1.79 -6.61 1.62
CA ILE A 90 1.10 -5.32 1.61
C ILE A 90 1.02 -4.75 0.20
N ALA A 91 2.12 -4.84 -0.54
CA ALA A 91 2.16 -4.35 -1.92
C ALA A 91 1.20 -5.14 -2.82
N GLU A 92 1.14 -6.46 -2.67
CA GLU A 92 0.22 -7.30 -3.42
C GLU A 92 -1.25 -6.97 -3.10
N VAL A 93 -1.58 -6.76 -1.83
CA VAL A 93 -2.93 -6.35 -1.40
C VAL A 93 -3.27 -4.98 -1.97
N SER A 94 -2.33 -4.04 -1.89
CA SER A 94 -2.50 -2.69 -2.45
C SER A 94 -2.79 -2.74 -3.95
N LYS A 95 -2.08 -3.61 -4.66
CA LYS A 95 -2.28 -3.82 -6.09
C LYS A 95 -3.70 -4.28 -6.40
N LEU A 96 -4.23 -5.19 -5.58
CA LEU A 96 -5.62 -5.68 -5.75
C LEU A 96 -6.63 -4.54 -5.56
N PHE A 97 -6.46 -3.72 -4.54
CA PHE A 97 -7.34 -2.57 -4.31
C PHE A 97 -7.26 -1.57 -5.47
N VAL A 98 -6.05 -1.20 -5.87
CA VAL A 98 -5.84 -0.23 -6.96
C VAL A 98 -6.46 -0.75 -8.25
N ASN A 99 -6.28 -2.02 -8.56
CA ASN A 99 -6.88 -2.63 -9.76
C ASN A 99 -8.40 -2.72 -9.67
N CYS A 100 -8.94 -2.58 -8.46
CA CYS A 100 -10.39 -2.51 -8.23
C CYS A 100 -10.91 -1.08 -8.28
N GLY A 101 -10.06 -0.10 -8.54
CA GLY A 101 -10.44 1.30 -8.61
C GLY A 101 -10.44 2.01 -7.26
N ILE A 102 -9.92 1.40 -6.21
CA ILE A 102 -9.92 1.94 -4.85
C ILE A 102 -8.56 2.55 -4.53
N ILE A 103 -8.58 3.77 -4.01
CA ILE A 103 -7.37 4.47 -3.57
C ILE A 103 -6.89 3.82 -2.27
N THR A 104 -5.60 3.50 -2.18
CA THR A 104 -5.03 3.01 -0.92
C THR A 104 -4.10 4.07 -0.32
N ILE A 105 -4.11 4.15 1.01
CA ILE A 105 -3.17 4.97 1.77
C ILE A 105 -2.42 4.02 2.68
N ASN A 106 -1.13 3.85 2.41
CA ASN A 106 -0.29 2.89 3.11
C ASN A 106 0.60 3.60 4.12
N CYS A 107 0.60 3.12 5.37
CA CYS A 107 1.36 3.68 6.47
C CYS A 107 2.26 2.61 7.07
N PHE A 108 3.48 2.53 6.61
CA PHE A 108 4.43 1.52 7.08
C PHE A 108 5.80 2.13 7.30
N VAL A 109 6.50 1.60 8.30
CA VAL A 109 7.93 1.87 8.44
C VAL A 109 8.62 1.12 7.30
N SER A 110 9.19 1.86 6.37
CA SER A 110 9.91 1.30 5.23
C SER A 110 11.26 1.99 5.12
N PRO A 111 12.23 1.57 5.96
CA PRO A 111 13.45 2.34 6.18
C PRO A 111 14.44 2.31 5.01
N SER A 112 14.35 1.36 4.11
CA SER A 112 15.32 1.24 3.03
C SER A 112 14.70 1.52 1.67
N ASN A 113 15.52 2.05 0.77
CA ASN A 113 15.11 2.26 -0.62
C ASN A 113 14.78 0.93 -1.31
N LYS A 114 15.46 -0.15 -0.93
CA LYS A 114 15.23 -1.49 -1.48
C LYS A 114 13.79 -1.94 -1.21
N ILE A 115 13.32 -1.76 0.02
CA ILE A 115 11.96 -2.15 0.42
C ILE A 115 10.92 -1.34 -0.37
N ARG A 116 11.12 -0.02 -0.45
CA ARG A 116 10.20 0.86 -1.18
C ARG A 116 10.21 0.57 -2.68
N SER A 117 11.39 0.28 -3.24
CA SER A 117 11.50 -0.08 -4.66
C SER A 117 10.78 -1.39 -4.98
N GLN A 118 10.85 -2.35 -4.08
CA GLN A 118 10.13 -3.61 -4.23
C GLN A 118 8.61 -3.36 -4.27
N ALA A 119 8.11 -2.55 -3.33
CA ALA A 119 6.69 -2.23 -3.27
C ALA A 119 6.25 -1.50 -4.56
N LYS A 120 7.02 -0.52 -4.99
CA LYS A 120 6.73 0.24 -6.21
C LYS A 120 6.69 -0.64 -7.45
N LYS A 121 7.61 -1.61 -7.52
CA LYS A 121 7.67 -2.54 -8.64
C LYS A 121 6.44 -3.45 -8.69
N ILE A 122 5.98 -3.92 -7.54
CA ILE A 122 4.80 -4.78 -7.46
C ILE A 122 3.54 -4.01 -7.82
N ILE A 123 3.38 -2.81 -7.27
CA ILE A 123 2.17 -1.99 -7.47
C ILE A 123 2.12 -1.39 -8.88
N GLY A 124 3.27 -1.05 -9.42
CA GLY A 124 3.39 -0.39 -10.71
C GLY A 124 3.76 1.09 -10.54
N ASP A 125 4.71 1.56 -11.33
CA ASP A 125 5.25 2.92 -11.20
C ASP A 125 4.15 3.98 -11.35
N GLU A 126 3.27 3.81 -12.31
CA GLU A 126 2.20 4.76 -12.61
C GLU A 126 1.11 4.79 -11.53
N ASN A 127 1.04 3.78 -10.67
CA ASN A 127 0.05 3.67 -9.62
C ASN A 127 0.60 3.94 -8.23
N PHE A 128 1.88 4.27 -8.12
CA PHE A 128 2.57 4.43 -6.84
C PHE A 128 2.94 5.90 -6.62
N ILE A 129 2.46 6.47 -5.51
CA ILE A 129 2.83 7.83 -5.08
C ILE A 129 3.51 7.71 -3.73
N GLY A 130 4.83 7.94 -3.71
CA GLY A 130 5.60 7.91 -2.47
C GLY A 130 5.63 9.28 -1.84
N ILE A 131 5.30 9.38 -0.56
CA ILE A 131 5.36 10.62 0.20
C ILE A 131 6.23 10.37 1.43
N TYR A 132 7.30 11.14 1.56
CA TYR A 132 8.18 11.09 2.72
C TYR A 132 7.77 12.16 3.72
N ILE A 133 7.49 11.73 4.94
CA ILE A 133 7.14 12.65 6.02
C ILE A 133 8.43 13.01 6.75
N ASN A 134 8.87 14.25 6.56
CA ASN A 134 10.10 14.75 7.11
C ASN A 134 9.82 15.48 8.42
N ALA A 135 9.97 14.76 9.53
CA ALA A 135 9.85 15.31 10.85
C ALA A 135 11.20 15.13 11.57
N ASP A 136 11.61 16.10 12.35
CA ASP A 136 12.87 15.97 13.09
C ASP A 136 12.74 14.94 14.21
N LEU A 137 13.89 14.47 14.72
CA LEU A 137 13.94 13.41 15.72
C LEU A 137 13.21 13.78 17.00
N SER A 138 13.32 15.04 17.45
CA SER A 138 12.65 15.50 18.66
C SER A 138 11.14 15.45 18.52
N THR A 139 10.60 15.74 17.34
CA THR A 139 9.18 15.60 17.05
C THR A 139 8.77 14.14 17.09
N CYS A 140 9.58 13.25 16.54
CA CYS A 140 9.29 11.81 16.50
C CYS A 140 9.32 11.17 17.89
N GLU A 141 10.07 11.73 18.81
CA GLU A 141 10.21 11.21 20.19
C GLU A 141 9.05 11.61 21.11
N LYS A 142 8.22 12.50 20.67
CA LYS A 142 7.03 12.91 21.42
C LYS A 142 5.89 11.91 21.19
#